data_f6379291702faa51abd66423e03b699d
#
_entry.id   f6379291702faa51abd66423e03b699d
#
_cell.length_a   1.000
_cell.length_b   1.000
_cell.length_c   1.000
_cell.angle_alpha   90.00
_cell.angle_beta   90.00
_cell.angle_gamma   90.00
#
_symmetry.space_group_name_H-M   'P 1'
#
loop_
_entity.id
_entity.type
_entity.pdbx_description
1 polymer ?
#
loop_
_entity_poly.entity_id
_entity_poly.type
_entity_poly.pdbx_seq_one_letter_code
_entity_poly.pdbx_strand_id
1 'polypeptide(L)'
;MASHNNHLVIMAGGIGSRFWPMSTPDRPKQFIDVLGVGKTLLQLTFERFEGICPPSNVWVVTNAKYADVVHEQLPQIPVGNILSEPCRRNTAPCIAYVSWRIKKIDPKANVVVSPSDHVVTNTSEFKRIISSCLEFTGETDAIVTLGMKPTRPETGYGYIQADLSVSSPRNKEIFRVDSFREKPDAQTAEKYIRDKSYFWNAGIFIWRVSTIVNAFRVYMPSLSKIFENMLPYYGTPEEQELINQKYPDCESISVDYAIMEKASEIFVCPSDFGWSDLGTWGSLLAQTPKDLYGNSKIGPNISLFDTHNCIIHTTEEHKVVVQGLDGYIIAEKDGTLLICKLSEEQRISQYSE
;
A
#
# COMPACT_ATOMS: atom_id res chain seq x y z
N MET A 1 19.14 16.38 -0.90
CA MET A 1 19.91 15.40 -0.10
C MET A 1 18.92 14.66 0.75
N ALA A 2 18.97 13.31 0.82
CA ALA A 2 18.11 12.54 1.73
C ALA A 2 18.35 13.03 3.16
N SER A 3 17.28 13.38 3.87
CA SER A 3 17.39 13.74 5.28
C SER A 3 17.69 12.46 6.08
N HIS A 4 18.72 12.48 6.93
CA HIS A 4 19.09 11.35 7.78
C HIS A 4 17.96 10.88 8.72
N ASN A 5 16.94 11.73 8.91
CA ASN A 5 15.80 11.45 9.79
C ASN A 5 14.54 10.99 9.05
N ASN A 6 14.59 10.83 7.71
CA ASN A 6 13.46 10.29 6.97
C ASN A 6 13.49 8.76 7.03
N HIS A 7 12.38 8.17 7.47
CA HIS A 7 12.18 6.73 7.53
C HIS A 7 11.04 6.31 6.61
N LEU A 8 11.21 5.18 5.91
CA LEU A 8 10.16 4.53 5.14
C LEU A 8 9.68 3.30 5.88
N VAL A 9 8.37 3.15 6.00
CA VAL A 9 7.71 1.93 6.48
C VAL A 9 6.91 1.34 5.32
N ILE A 10 7.25 0.13 4.92
CA ILE A 10 6.51 -0.62 3.89
C ILE A 10 5.64 -1.67 4.59
N MET A 11 4.33 -1.58 4.42
CA MET A 11 3.37 -2.55 4.95
C MET A 11 3.20 -3.69 3.93
N ALA A 12 3.67 -4.90 4.26
CA ALA A 12 3.68 -6.05 3.36
C ALA A 12 2.88 -7.25 3.90
N GLY A 13 1.73 -6.99 4.54
CA GLY A 13 0.88 -8.01 5.20
C GLY A 13 -0.30 -8.55 4.38
N GLY A 14 -0.58 -7.99 3.19
CA GLY A 14 -1.70 -8.39 2.32
C GLY A 14 -1.53 -9.78 1.70
N ILE A 15 -2.64 -10.47 1.30
CA ILE A 15 -2.59 -11.75 0.57
C ILE A 15 -2.77 -11.55 -0.94
N GLY A 16 -3.58 -10.56 -1.35
CA GLY A 16 -3.85 -10.31 -2.77
C GLY A 16 -4.62 -11.43 -3.48
N SER A 17 -5.56 -12.10 -2.81
CA SER A 17 -6.28 -13.29 -3.31
C SER A 17 -7.00 -13.12 -4.64
N ARG A 18 -7.35 -11.89 -5.03
CA ARG A 18 -8.02 -11.60 -6.32
C ARG A 18 -7.12 -11.81 -7.56
N PHE A 19 -5.80 -11.93 -7.37
CA PHE A 19 -4.86 -12.20 -8.47
C PHE A 19 -4.55 -13.69 -8.63
N TRP A 20 -5.36 -14.59 -8.04
CA TRP A 20 -5.23 -16.01 -8.29
C TRP A 20 -5.37 -16.32 -9.80
N PRO A 21 -4.58 -17.24 -10.39
CA PRO A 21 -3.57 -18.10 -9.78
C PRO A 21 -2.18 -17.46 -9.60
N MET A 22 -1.99 -16.22 -10.04
CA MET A 22 -0.69 -15.52 -9.93
C MET A 22 -0.26 -15.33 -8.49
N SER A 23 -1.18 -14.90 -7.61
CA SER A 23 -0.95 -14.76 -6.17
C SER A 23 -1.60 -15.89 -5.39
N THR A 24 -0.89 -16.42 -4.40
CA THR A 24 -1.35 -17.46 -3.47
C THR A 24 -1.08 -17.03 -2.03
N PRO A 25 -1.67 -17.71 -1.01
CA PRO A 25 -1.33 -17.44 0.38
C PRO A 25 0.15 -17.63 0.73
N ASP A 26 0.88 -18.46 -0.04
CA ASP A 26 2.32 -18.67 0.14
C ASP A 26 3.17 -17.64 -0.63
N ARG A 27 2.64 -17.08 -1.69
CA ARG A 27 3.31 -16.05 -2.50
C ARG A 27 2.35 -14.91 -2.86
N PRO A 28 2.07 -14.00 -1.90
CA PRO A 28 1.18 -12.86 -2.10
C PRO A 28 1.62 -11.91 -3.22
N LYS A 29 0.67 -11.13 -3.71
CA LYS A 29 0.80 -10.18 -4.83
C LYS A 29 2.04 -9.31 -4.76
N GLN A 30 2.38 -8.77 -3.58
CA GLN A 30 3.53 -7.88 -3.39
C GLN A 30 4.89 -8.54 -3.65
N PHE A 31 4.97 -9.87 -3.58
CA PHE A 31 6.20 -10.64 -3.76
C PHE A 31 6.37 -11.24 -5.16
N ILE A 32 5.49 -10.87 -6.10
CA ILE A 32 5.53 -11.36 -7.49
C ILE A 32 5.64 -10.21 -8.48
N ASP A 33 6.19 -10.50 -9.66
CA ASP A 33 6.20 -9.59 -10.80
C ASP A 33 4.86 -9.63 -11.53
N VAL A 34 3.88 -8.90 -11.01
CA VAL A 34 2.53 -8.83 -11.59
C VAL A 34 2.52 -8.05 -12.90
N LEU A 35 3.46 -7.10 -13.07
CA LEU A 35 3.52 -6.22 -14.23
C LEU A 35 4.34 -6.79 -15.39
N GLY A 36 5.12 -7.86 -15.17
CA GLY A 36 6.02 -8.43 -16.18
C GLY A 36 7.22 -7.55 -16.50
N VAL A 37 7.72 -6.78 -15.52
CA VAL A 37 8.83 -5.83 -15.69
C VAL A 37 10.15 -6.32 -15.06
N GLY A 38 10.20 -7.56 -14.60
CA GLY A 38 11.36 -8.18 -13.98
C GLY A 38 11.56 -7.81 -12.51
N LYS A 39 10.57 -7.17 -11.87
CA LYS A 39 10.63 -6.73 -10.46
C LYS A 39 9.30 -6.96 -9.77
N THR A 40 9.35 -7.36 -8.50
CA THR A 40 8.15 -7.49 -7.67
C THR A 40 7.59 -6.13 -7.26
N LEU A 41 6.32 -6.08 -6.84
CA LEU A 41 5.72 -4.82 -6.38
C LEU A 41 6.42 -4.28 -5.12
N LEU A 42 6.92 -5.17 -4.26
CA LEU A 42 7.74 -4.78 -3.10
C LEU A 42 9.03 -4.08 -3.53
N GLN A 43 9.75 -4.63 -4.52
CA GLN A 43 10.97 -4.04 -5.08
C GLN A 43 10.69 -2.68 -5.73
N LEU A 44 9.64 -2.59 -6.54
CA LEU A 44 9.20 -1.33 -7.15
C LEU A 44 8.80 -0.29 -6.08
N THR A 45 8.18 -0.74 -4.98
CA THR A 45 7.85 0.15 -3.86
C THR A 45 9.11 0.68 -3.18
N PHE A 46 10.08 -0.16 -2.90
CA PHE A 46 11.35 0.27 -2.32
C PHE A 46 12.08 1.28 -3.24
N GLU A 47 12.23 0.97 -4.52
CA GLU A 47 12.97 1.79 -5.49
C GLU A 47 12.38 3.20 -5.67
N ARG A 48 11.06 3.36 -5.58
CA ARG A 48 10.43 4.69 -5.72
C ARG A 48 10.80 5.65 -4.60
N PHE A 49 11.31 5.16 -3.47
CA PHE A 49 11.80 5.97 -2.35
C PHE A 49 13.32 6.18 -2.34
N GLU A 50 14.04 5.67 -3.33
CA GLU A 50 15.48 5.95 -3.47
C GLU A 50 15.75 7.45 -3.56
N GLY A 51 16.72 7.91 -2.77
CA GLY A 51 17.07 9.32 -2.65
C GLY A 51 16.22 10.10 -1.65
N ILE A 52 15.14 9.53 -1.12
CA ILE A 52 14.28 10.13 -0.07
C ILE A 52 14.64 9.56 1.31
N CYS A 53 14.69 8.25 1.43
CA CYS A 53 15.05 7.53 2.65
C CYS A 53 16.27 6.67 2.39
N PRO A 54 17.31 6.71 3.25
CA PRO A 54 18.45 5.80 3.11
C PRO A 54 18.01 4.35 3.42
N PRO A 55 18.61 3.31 2.80
CA PRO A 55 18.24 1.92 3.06
C PRO A 55 18.29 1.51 4.54
N SER A 56 19.18 2.11 5.33
CA SER A 56 19.25 1.90 6.79
C SER A 56 18.00 2.34 7.55
N ASN A 57 17.19 3.22 6.96
CA ASN A 57 15.96 3.77 7.56
C ASN A 57 14.71 3.20 6.87
N VAL A 58 14.84 2.16 6.06
CA VAL A 58 13.69 1.45 5.49
C VAL A 58 13.32 0.28 6.38
N TRP A 59 12.03 0.19 6.68
CA TRP A 59 11.41 -0.82 7.52
C TRP A 59 10.36 -1.57 6.70
N VAL A 60 10.31 -2.88 6.84
CA VAL A 60 9.24 -3.69 6.26
C VAL A 60 8.52 -4.41 7.39
N VAL A 61 7.20 -4.22 7.48
CA VAL A 61 6.36 -4.97 8.44
C VAL A 61 5.57 -5.99 7.65
N THR A 62 5.74 -7.26 8.00
CA THR A 62 5.14 -8.38 7.27
C THR A 62 4.76 -9.51 8.21
N ASN A 63 4.00 -10.51 7.72
CA ASN A 63 3.79 -11.73 8.49
C ASN A 63 5.10 -12.53 8.61
N ALA A 64 5.33 -13.17 9.74
CA ALA A 64 6.55 -13.94 10.03
C ALA A 64 6.93 -14.92 8.92
N LYS A 65 5.95 -15.54 8.26
CA LYS A 65 6.19 -16.50 7.17
C LYS A 65 6.79 -15.89 5.90
N TYR A 66 6.76 -14.56 5.75
CA TYR A 66 7.29 -13.86 4.57
C TYR A 66 8.60 -13.12 4.84
N ALA A 67 9.13 -13.15 6.06
CA ALA A 67 10.34 -12.41 6.42
C ALA A 67 11.54 -12.79 5.55
N ASP A 68 11.73 -14.08 5.25
CA ASP A 68 12.82 -14.57 4.41
C ASP A 68 12.68 -14.07 2.96
N VAL A 69 11.46 -14.08 2.41
CA VAL A 69 11.18 -13.55 1.05
C VAL A 69 11.46 -12.05 0.98
N VAL A 70 11.12 -11.29 2.03
CA VAL A 70 11.46 -9.86 2.10
C VAL A 70 12.98 -9.67 2.10
N HIS A 71 13.72 -10.44 2.88
CA HIS A 71 15.18 -10.36 2.93
C HIS A 71 15.83 -10.74 1.59
N GLU A 72 15.32 -11.77 0.92
CA GLU A 72 15.76 -12.18 -0.42
C GLU A 72 15.56 -11.07 -1.46
N GLN A 73 14.37 -10.44 -1.47
CA GLN A 73 14.01 -9.42 -2.45
C GLN A 73 14.62 -8.05 -2.17
N LEU A 74 14.91 -7.72 -0.91
CA LEU A 74 15.46 -6.44 -0.46
C LEU A 74 16.70 -6.63 0.44
N PRO A 75 17.78 -7.25 -0.07
CA PRO A 75 18.96 -7.57 0.73
C PRO A 75 19.73 -6.33 1.25
N GLN A 76 19.44 -5.14 0.71
CA GLN A 76 20.03 -3.89 1.14
C GLN A 76 19.40 -3.31 2.41
N ILE A 77 18.26 -3.84 2.88
CA ILE A 77 17.60 -3.43 4.12
C ILE A 77 18.22 -4.21 5.29
N PRO A 78 18.56 -3.56 6.41
CA PRO A 78 19.03 -4.27 7.59
C PRO A 78 18.02 -5.32 8.08
N VAL A 79 18.47 -6.53 8.37
CA VAL A 79 17.58 -7.63 8.84
C VAL A 79 16.75 -7.20 10.05
N GLY A 80 17.32 -6.42 10.98
CA GLY A 80 16.61 -5.90 12.16
C GLY A 80 15.49 -4.87 11.84
N ASN A 81 15.37 -4.45 10.57
CA ASN A 81 14.29 -3.58 10.09
C ASN A 81 13.16 -4.36 9.40
N ILE A 82 13.28 -5.68 9.29
CA ILE A 82 12.19 -6.55 8.83
C ILE A 82 11.45 -7.03 10.07
N LEU A 83 10.29 -6.43 10.34
CA LEU A 83 9.49 -6.70 11.53
C LEU A 83 8.43 -7.75 11.23
N SER A 84 8.39 -8.80 12.04
CA SER A 84 7.53 -9.96 11.82
C SER A 84 6.29 -9.94 12.73
N GLU A 85 5.11 -9.84 12.11
CA GLU A 85 3.81 -9.97 12.78
C GLU A 85 3.45 -11.47 12.92
N PRO A 86 3.12 -11.97 14.12
CA PRO A 86 2.76 -13.37 14.31
C PRO A 86 1.38 -13.70 13.76
N CYS A 87 0.48 -12.71 13.68
CA CYS A 87 -0.86 -12.86 13.15
C CYS A 87 -1.33 -11.52 12.54
N ARG A 88 -2.42 -11.57 11.79
CA ARG A 88 -3.01 -10.37 11.19
C ARG A 88 -3.86 -9.61 12.20
N ARG A 89 -3.61 -8.31 12.32
CA ARG A 89 -4.37 -7.38 13.16
C ARG A 89 -4.69 -6.06 12.44
N ASN A 90 -4.68 -6.07 11.09
CA ASN A 90 -4.91 -4.89 10.26
C ASN A 90 -3.78 -3.83 10.42
N THR A 91 -3.97 -2.61 9.91
CA THR A 91 -2.88 -1.64 9.74
C THR A 91 -2.53 -0.84 11.01
N ALA A 92 -3.46 -0.66 11.98
CA ALA A 92 -3.15 0.12 13.17
C ALA A 92 -2.09 -0.57 14.07
N PRO A 93 -2.19 -1.86 14.44
CA PRO A 93 -1.13 -2.54 15.19
C PRO A 93 0.20 -2.63 14.42
N CYS A 94 0.15 -2.85 13.10
CA CYS A 94 1.31 -2.83 12.22
C CYS A 94 2.09 -1.51 12.34
N ILE A 95 1.40 -0.38 12.16
CA ILE A 95 1.98 0.96 12.25
C ILE A 95 2.42 1.28 13.68
N ALA A 96 1.64 0.88 14.69
CA ALA A 96 2.02 1.07 16.07
C ALA A 96 3.35 0.37 16.37
N TYR A 97 3.47 -0.92 16.07
CA TYR A 97 4.70 -1.69 16.32
C TYR A 97 5.94 -0.98 15.76
N VAL A 98 5.94 -0.69 14.47
CA VAL A 98 7.10 -0.04 13.83
C VAL A 98 7.33 1.39 14.34
N SER A 99 6.27 2.14 14.69
CA SER A 99 6.41 3.51 15.20
C SER A 99 7.12 3.55 16.56
N TRP A 100 6.77 2.65 17.49
CA TRP A 100 7.50 2.55 18.77
C TRP A 100 8.94 2.07 18.58
N ARG A 101 9.15 1.16 17.65
CA ARG A 101 10.48 0.66 17.30
C ARG A 101 11.38 1.76 16.74
N ILE A 102 10.87 2.56 15.80
CA ILE A 102 11.58 3.73 15.24
C ILE A 102 11.80 4.77 16.33
N LYS A 103 10.77 5.11 17.11
CA LYS A 103 10.88 6.12 18.17
C LYS A 103 11.97 5.83 19.19
N LYS A 104 12.23 4.54 19.49
CA LYS A 104 13.31 4.15 20.41
C LYS A 104 14.69 4.54 19.86
N ILE A 105 14.91 4.42 18.55
CA ILE A 105 16.22 4.65 17.93
C ILE A 105 16.38 6.07 17.39
N ASP A 106 15.29 6.65 16.86
CA ASP A 106 15.24 8.03 16.35
C ASP A 106 13.94 8.73 16.80
N PRO A 107 13.94 9.37 17.97
CA PRO A 107 12.77 10.10 18.47
C PRO A 107 12.32 11.30 17.59
N LYS A 108 13.20 11.75 16.67
CA LYS A 108 12.93 12.84 15.74
C LYS A 108 12.59 12.36 14.33
N ALA A 109 12.44 11.06 14.14
CA ALA A 109 12.13 10.46 12.85
C ALA A 109 10.90 11.10 12.20
N ASN A 110 11.04 11.40 10.92
CA ASN A 110 9.95 11.76 10.03
C ASN A 110 9.65 10.56 9.16
N VAL A 111 8.44 10.06 9.21
CA VAL A 111 8.09 8.72 8.72
C VAL A 111 7.09 8.83 7.58
N VAL A 112 7.37 8.13 6.48
CA VAL A 112 6.38 7.82 5.46
C VAL A 112 6.01 6.35 5.54
N VAL A 113 4.70 6.07 5.58
CA VAL A 113 4.14 4.71 5.56
C VAL A 113 3.52 4.47 4.18
N SER A 114 3.86 3.37 3.55
CA SER A 114 3.37 3.01 2.22
C SER A 114 2.96 1.54 2.14
N PRO A 115 1.85 1.20 1.48
CA PRO A 115 1.58 -0.18 1.07
C PRO A 115 2.67 -0.70 0.12
N SER A 116 2.89 -2.01 0.13
CA SER A 116 3.92 -2.70 -0.68
C SER A 116 3.47 -3.06 -2.09
N ASP A 117 2.19 -2.89 -2.41
CA ASP A 117 1.53 -3.55 -3.55
C ASP A 117 0.80 -2.58 -4.49
N HIS A 118 1.07 -1.27 -4.36
CA HIS A 118 0.54 -0.24 -5.22
C HIS A 118 1.48 0.08 -6.39
N VAL A 119 0.91 0.50 -7.52
CA VAL A 119 1.64 0.99 -8.68
C VAL A 119 1.66 2.52 -8.70
N VAL A 120 2.79 3.06 -9.14
CA VAL A 120 3.01 4.48 -9.41
C VAL A 120 3.73 4.56 -10.76
N THR A 121 3.13 5.25 -11.74
CA THR A 121 3.72 5.35 -13.09
C THR A 121 4.60 6.58 -13.26
N ASN A 122 4.33 7.68 -12.56
CA ASN A 122 5.16 8.89 -12.57
C ASN A 122 5.97 8.98 -11.25
N THR A 123 7.09 8.28 -11.21
CA THR A 123 7.97 8.24 -10.03
C THR A 123 8.64 9.58 -9.72
N SER A 124 8.88 10.43 -10.72
CA SER A 124 9.46 11.76 -10.51
C SER A 124 8.50 12.67 -9.73
N GLU A 125 7.24 12.71 -10.14
CA GLU A 125 6.22 13.50 -9.45
C GLU A 125 5.91 12.91 -8.07
N PHE A 126 5.88 11.59 -7.94
CA PHE A 126 5.76 10.92 -6.65
C PHE A 126 6.87 11.36 -5.68
N LYS A 127 8.13 11.33 -6.11
CA LYS A 127 9.28 11.74 -5.29
C LYS A 127 9.18 13.22 -4.87
N ARG A 128 8.74 14.10 -5.77
CA ARG A 128 8.52 15.51 -5.48
C ARG A 128 7.47 15.70 -4.37
N ILE A 129 6.32 15.07 -4.52
CA ILE A 129 5.21 15.14 -3.57
C ILE A 129 5.61 14.58 -2.21
N ILE A 130 6.20 13.39 -2.16
CA ILE A 130 6.66 12.79 -0.88
C ILE A 130 7.66 13.69 -0.18
N SER A 131 8.64 14.24 -0.92
CA SER A 131 9.66 15.16 -0.33
C SER A 131 9.00 16.40 0.24
N SER A 132 8.05 17.01 -0.48
CA SER A 132 7.28 18.18 -0.04
C SER A 132 6.44 17.89 1.22
N CYS A 133 5.81 16.73 1.29
CA CYS A 133 5.06 16.29 2.47
C CYS A 133 5.96 16.01 3.67
N LEU A 134 7.13 15.40 3.46
CA LEU A 134 8.13 15.16 4.51
C LEU A 134 8.72 16.48 5.05
N GLU A 135 8.96 17.46 4.19
CA GLU A 135 9.38 18.80 4.63
C GLU A 135 8.31 19.44 5.53
N PHE A 136 7.06 19.40 5.09
CA PHE A 136 5.92 19.93 5.86
C PHE A 136 5.75 19.25 7.22
N THR A 137 5.74 17.92 7.28
CA THR A 137 5.61 17.18 8.54
C THR A 137 6.86 17.31 9.41
N GLY A 138 8.03 17.51 8.82
CA GLY A 138 9.27 17.80 9.54
C GLY A 138 9.22 19.09 10.37
N GLU A 139 8.31 20.02 10.07
CA GLU A 139 8.14 21.30 10.74
C GLU A 139 6.82 21.44 11.52
N THR A 140 5.93 20.46 11.42
CA THR A 140 4.59 20.50 12.02
C THR A 140 4.26 19.19 12.72
N ASP A 141 3.24 19.20 13.60
CA ASP A 141 2.69 17.98 14.20
C ASP A 141 1.50 17.40 13.39
N ALA A 142 1.50 17.67 12.08
CA ALA A 142 0.45 17.22 11.18
C ALA A 142 0.57 15.73 10.82
N ILE A 143 -0.56 15.11 10.54
CA ILE A 143 -0.68 13.84 9.83
C ILE A 143 -1.06 14.20 8.38
N VAL A 144 -0.26 13.79 7.41
CA VAL A 144 -0.54 14.02 5.99
C VAL A 144 -0.84 12.70 5.30
N THR A 145 -1.87 12.69 4.44
CA THR A 145 -2.14 11.59 3.51
C THR A 145 -2.14 12.11 2.07
N LEU A 146 -1.96 11.19 1.10
CA LEU A 146 -2.04 11.55 -0.32
C LEU A 146 -3.45 11.28 -0.85
N GLY A 147 -4.02 12.28 -1.52
CA GLY A 147 -5.36 12.23 -2.09
C GLY A 147 -5.33 12.08 -3.60
N MET A 148 -5.90 10.98 -4.13
CA MET A 148 -6.01 10.73 -5.56
C MET A 148 -7.36 11.23 -6.09
N LYS A 149 -7.37 11.88 -7.25
CA LYS A 149 -8.62 12.33 -7.86
C LYS A 149 -9.51 11.15 -8.22
N PRO A 150 -10.76 11.08 -7.72
CA PRO A 150 -11.67 10.01 -8.07
C PRO A 150 -12.06 10.06 -9.54
N THR A 151 -12.06 8.90 -10.22
CA THR A 151 -12.47 8.75 -11.62
C THR A 151 -13.71 7.88 -11.79
N ARG A 152 -14.12 7.16 -10.75
CA ARG A 152 -15.29 6.27 -10.70
C ARG A 152 -15.81 6.17 -9.24
N PRO A 153 -17.06 5.73 -9.02
CA PRO A 153 -17.62 5.56 -7.66
C PRO A 153 -17.10 4.26 -7.02
N GLU A 154 -15.82 4.26 -6.61
CA GLU A 154 -15.16 3.12 -5.99
C GLU A 154 -15.61 2.95 -4.53
N THR A 155 -16.14 1.79 -4.17
CA THR A 155 -16.61 1.49 -2.80
C THR A 155 -15.55 0.77 -1.96
N GLY A 156 -14.44 0.36 -2.56
CA GLY A 156 -13.33 -0.30 -1.89
C GLY A 156 -12.30 0.65 -1.28
N TYR A 157 -12.42 1.97 -1.54
CA TYR A 157 -11.47 2.99 -1.09
C TYR A 157 -12.05 3.90 -0.01
N GLY A 158 -11.16 4.47 0.80
CA GLY A 158 -11.48 5.62 1.64
C GLY A 158 -11.59 6.90 0.81
N TYR A 159 -12.48 7.79 1.21
CA TYR A 159 -12.66 9.12 0.63
C TYR A 159 -12.31 10.20 1.64
N ILE A 160 -11.60 11.22 1.17
CA ILE A 160 -11.13 12.36 1.94
C ILE A 160 -11.79 13.61 1.37
N GLN A 161 -12.51 14.35 2.18
CA GLN A 161 -12.98 15.67 1.83
C GLN A 161 -11.99 16.73 2.34
N ALA A 162 -11.61 17.65 1.48
CA ALA A 162 -10.69 18.73 1.82
C ALA A 162 -11.30 20.10 1.59
N ASP A 163 -11.04 21.04 2.49
CA ASP A 163 -11.31 22.46 2.24
C ASP A 163 -10.24 23.04 1.31
N LEU A 164 -10.52 23.06 0.01
CA LEU A 164 -9.61 23.57 -1.01
C LEU A 164 -9.47 25.11 -0.99
N SER A 165 -10.28 25.82 -0.20
CA SER A 165 -10.16 27.28 -0.03
C SER A 165 -9.06 27.65 0.97
N VAL A 166 -8.68 26.71 1.85
CA VAL A 166 -7.72 26.94 2.94
C VAL A 166 -6.53 26.00 2.79
N SER A 167 -5.53 26.43 2.00
CA SER A 167 -4.25 25.72 1.96
C SER A 167 -3.43 26.01 3.22
N SER A 168 -2.53 25.08 3.57
CA SER A 168 -1.60 25.32 4.66
C SER A 168 -0.73 26.56 4.38
N PRO A 169 -0.48 27.43 5.37
CA PRO A 169 0.43 28.58 5.21
C PRO A 169 1.86 28.18 4.81
N ARG A 170 2.30 26.98 5.21
CA ARG A 170 3.66 26.48 4.96
C ARG A 170 3.80 25.75 3.64
N ASN A 171 2.70 25.15 3.14
CA ASN A 171 2.70 24.46 1.86
C ASN A 171 1.34 24.62 1.16
N LYS A 172 1.35 25.27 0.01
CA LYS A 172 0.12 25.60 -0.74
C LYS A 172 -0.55 24.42 -1.45
N GLU A 173 0.14 23.28 -1.54
CA GLU A 173 -0.39 22.04 -2.10
C GLU A 173 -1.02 21.13 -1.03
N ILE A 174 -0.96 21.52 0.26
CA ILE A 174 -1.46 20.72 1.39
C ILE A 174 -2.68 21.43 2.00
N PHE A 175 -3.79 20.70 2.10
CA PHE A 175 -5.08 21.21 2.56
C PHE A 175 -5.54 20.47 3.81
N ARG A 176 -6.31 21.14 4.67
CA ARG A 176 -6.90 20.52 5.84
C ARG A 176 -8.01 19.55 5.40
N VAL A 177 -8.10 18.41 6.09
CA VAL A 177 -9.16 17.43 5.89
C VAL A 177 -10.38 17.86 6.71
N ASP A 178 -11.53 17.98 6.06
CA ASP A 178 -12.82 18.24 6.70
C ASP A 178 -13.47 16.95 7.19
N SER A 179 -13.39 15.91 6.38
CA SER A 179 -13.93 14.59 6.73
C SER A 179 -13.15 13.46 6.05
N PHE A 180 -13.10 12.33 6.73
CA PHE A 180 -12.56 11.08 6.21
C PHE A 180 -13.63 10.01 6.31
N ARG A 181 -13.89 9.28 5.22
CA ARG A 181 -14.88 8.22 5.18
C ARG A 181 -14.32 6.97 4.52
N GLU A 182 -14.13 5.92 5.29
CA GLU A 182 -13.65 4.64 4.78
C GLU A 182 -14.80 3.85 4.15
N LYS A 183 -14.58 3.38 2.92
CA LYS A 183 -15.45 2.46 2.16
C LYS A 183 -16.94 2.80 2.20
N PRO A 184 -17.36 3.92 1.57
CA PRO A 184 -18.74 4.33 1.52
C PRO A 184 -19.58 3.36 0.66
N ASP A 185 -20.91 3.41 0.81
CA ASP A 185 -21.82 2.74 -0.12
C ASP A 185 -21.79 3.39 -1.52
N ALA A 186 -22.31 2.68 -2.53
CA ALA A 186 -22.28 3.10 -3.91
C ALA A 186 -22.95 4.46 -4.15
N GLN A 187 -24.10 4.71 -3.50
CA GLN A 187 -24.82 5.97 -3.63
C GLN A 187 -24.03 7.15 -3.06
N THR A 188 -23.33 6.93 -1.95
CA THR A 188 -22.47 7.93 -1.34
C THR A 188 -21.23 8.17 -2.20
N ALA A 189 -20.60 7.12 -2.73
CA ALA A 189 -19.46 7.23 -3.63
C ALA A 189 -19.80 8.02 -4.91
N GLU A 190 -21.00 7.80 -5.50
CA GLU A 190 -21.49 8.58 -6.64
C GLU A 190 -21.66 10.07 -6.33
N LYS A 191 -22.04 10.43 -5.11
CA LYS A 191 -22.11 11.85 -4.70
C LYS A 191 -20.72 12.45 -4.58
N TYR A 192 -19.78 11.71 -4.00
CA TYR A 192 -18.41 12.19 -3.77
C TYR A 192 -17.64 12.46 -5.06
N ILE A 193 -17.79 11.65 -6.11
CA ILE A 193 -17.10 11.90 -7.38
C ILE A 193 -17.61 13.15 -8.13
N ARG A 194 -18.80 13.63 -7.83
CA ARG A 194 -19.36 14.87 -8.42
C ARG A 194 -18.81 16.13 -7.75
N ASP A 195 -18.32 15.98 -6.53
CA ASP A 195 -17.75 17.07 -5.75
C ASP A 195 -16.22 17.04 -5.86
N LYS A 196 -15.63 18.11 -6.37
CA LYS A 196 -14.19 18.23 -6.61
C LYS A 196 -13.36 18.31 -5.33
N SER A 197 -14.01 18.46 -4.16
CA SER A 197 -13.34 18.49 -2.85
C SER A 197 -13.00 17.09 -2.32
N TYR A 198 -13.50 16.03 -2.95
CA TYR A 198 -13.24 14.65 -2.53
C TYR A 198 -12.09 13.99 -3.29
N PHE A 199 -11.30 13.24 -2.54
CA PHE A 199 -10.16 12.48 -3.04
C PHE A 199 -10.22 11.03 -2.50
N TRP A 200 -9.71 10.07 -3.27
CA TRP A 200 -9.43 8.74 -2.74
C TRP A 200 -8.21 8.77 -1.82
N ASN A 201 -8.29 8.06 -0.71
CA ASN A 201 -7.14 7.81 0.16
C ASN A 201 -6.18 6.82 -0.50
N ALA A 202 -4.96 7.25 -0.78
CA ALA A 202 -3.93 6.38 -1.36
C ALA A 202 -3.34 5.38 -0.35
N GLY A 203 -3.69 5.47 0.94
CA GLY A 203 -3.10 4.65 1.99
C GLY A 203 -1.62 4.94 2.25
N ILE A 204 -1.13 6.09 1.78
CA ILE A 204 0.23 6.58 2.03
C ILE A 204 0.13 7.71 3.03
N PHE A 205 0.81 7.57 4.17
CA PHE A 205 0.74 8.50 5.28
C PHE A 205 2.11 9.05 5.64
N ILE A 206 2.18 10.31 6.01
CA ILE A 206 3.42 10.98 6.39
C ILE A 206 3.20 11.74 7.71
N TRP A 207 4.13 11.60 8.66
CA TRP A 207 4.09 12.21 9.99
C TRP A 207 5.43 12.15 10.71
N ARG A 208 5.61 12.93 11.75
CA ARG A 208 6.64 12.65 12.74
C ARG A 208 6.28 11.43 13.58
N VAL A 209 7.26 10.63 13.95
CA VAL A 209 7.04 9.47 14.83
C VAL A 209 6.41 9.87 16.17
N SER A 210 6.73 11.06 16.70
CA SER A 210 6.09 11.60 17.90
C SER A 210 4.61 11.87 17.70
N THR A 211 4.21 12.41 16.55
CA THR A 211 2.82 12.74 16.22
C THR A 211 1.95 11.48 16.21
N ILE A 212 2.36 10.44 15.48
CA ILE A 212 1.56 9.21 15.39
C ILE A 212 1.53 8.44 16.72
N VAL A 213 2.64 8.40 17.46
CA VAL A 213 2.66 7.78 18.80
C VAL A 213 1.71 8.50 19.76
N ASN A 214 1.66 9.84 19.72
CA ASN A 214 0.71 10.60 20.52
C ASN A 214 -0.75 10.38 20.07
N ALA A 215 -1.01 10.27 18.76
CA ALA A 215 -2.32 9.91 18.25
C ALA A 215 -2.78 8.53 18.76
N PHE A 216 -1.91 7.52 18.73
CA PHE A 216 -2.21 6.21 19.33
C PHE A 216 -2.52 6.29 20.84
N ARG A 217 -1.78 7.11 21.58
CA ARG A 217 -2.04 7.32 23.04
C ARG A 217 -3.43 7.88 23.29
N VAL A 218 -3.87 8.82 22.44
CA VAL A 218 -5.17 9.48 22.60
C VAL A 218 -6.31 8.60 22.12
N TYR A 219 -6.19 8.02 20.93
CA TYR A 219 -7.30 7.34 20.26
C TYR A 219 -7.33 5.82 20.45
N MET A 220 -6.18 5.23 20.80
CA MET A 220 -6.01 3.78 20.99
C MET A 220 -5.16 3.46 22.24
N PRO A 221 -5.59 3.90 23.46
CA PRO A 221 -4.77 3.82 24.67
C PRO A 221 -4.39 2.37 25.05
N SER A 222 -5.27 1.39 24.81
CA SER A 222 -4.97 -0.02 25.09
C SER A 222 -3.87 -0.55 24.18
N LEU A 223 -3.93 -0.25 22.89
CA LEU A 223 -2.92 -0.61 21.89
C LEU A 223 -1.57 0.07 22.22
N SER A 224 -1.63 1.37 22.53
CA SER A 224 -0.47 2.16 22.94
C SER A 224 0.26 1.53 24.12
N LYS A 225 -0.48 1.12 25.17
CA LYS A 225 0.10 0.50 26.37
C LYS A 225 0.85 -0.80 26.07
N ILE A 226 0.36 -1.62 25.12
CA ILE A 226 1.04 -2.85 24.71
C ILE A 226 2.45 -2.51 24.21
N PHE A 227 2.56 -1.59 23.22
CA PHE A 227 3.84 -1.26 22.59
C PHE A 227 4.74 -0.38 23.48
N GLU A 228 4.19 0.43 24.38
CA GLU A 228 4.97 1.17 25.38
C GLU A 228 5.66 0.25 26.38
N ASN A 229 4.97 -0.79 26.83
CA ASN A 229 5.56 -1.79 27.73
C ASN A 229 6.70 -2.57 27.09
N MET A 230 6.77 -2.58 25.77
CA MET A 230 7.83 -3.25 25.01
C MET A 230 9.06 -2.37 24.78
N LEU A 231 9.03 -1.07 25.12
CA LEU A 231 10.15 -0.14 24.88
C LEU A 231 11.53 -0.66 25.35
N PRO A 232 11.68 -1.31 26.51
CA PRO A 232 12.98 -1.85 26.92
C PRO A 232 13.53 -2.93 25.98
N TYR A 233 12.64 -3.70 25.38
CA TYR A 233 12.97 -4.93 24.64
C TYR A 233 13.22 -4.72 23.14
N TYR A 234 12.79 -3.59 22.54
CA TYR A 234 13.04 -3.34 21.12
C TYR A 234 14.53 -3.36 20.79
N GLY A 235 14.92 -4.14 19.79
CA GLY A 235 16.29 -4.35 19.36
C GLY A 235 17.08 -5.33 20.18
N THR A 236 16.42 -6.05 21.12
CA THR A 236 17.02 -7.14 21.88
C THR A 236 16.57 -8.51 21.37
N PRO A 237 17.25 -9.60 21.72
CA PRO A 237 16.82 -10.95 21.33
C PRO A 237 15.41 -11.34 21.79
N GLU A 238 14.92 -10.73 22.86
CA GLU A 238 13.60 -11.02 23.45
C GLU A 238 12.45 -10.33 22.70
N GLU A 239 12.72 -9.37 21.80
CA GLU A 239 11.71 -8.59 21.09
C GLU A 239 10.68 -9.48 20.39
N GLN A 240 11.13 -10.43 19.55
CA GLN A 240 10.23 -11.24 18.75
C GLN A 240 9.36 -12.18 19.58
N GLU A 241 9.91 -12.73 20.67
CA GLU A 241 9.14 -13.59 21.57
C GLU A 241 8.02 -12.81 22.25
N LEU A 242 8.31 -11.62 22.74
CA LEU A 242 7.32 -10.74 23.36
C LEU A 242 6.26 -10.27 22.35
N ILE A 243 6.65 -9.96 21.12
CA ILE A 243 5.72 -9.67 20.04
C ILE A 243 4.79 -10.85 19.79
N ASN A 244 5.31 -12.07 19.70
CA ASN A 244 4.51 -13.27 19.51
C ASN A 244 3.47 -13.48 20.64
N GLN A 245 3.81 -13.08 21.86
CA GLN A 245 2.91 -13.19 23.01
C GLN A 245 1.87 -12.07 23.09
N LYS A 246 2.25 -10.81 22.77
CA LYS A 246 1.42 -9.62 23.01
C LYS A 246 0.65 -9.13 21.80
N TYR A 247 1.17 -9.34 20.60
CA TYR A 247 0.54 -8.87 19.37
C TYR A 247 -0.86 -9.48 19.12
N PRO A 248 -1.14 -10.76 19.44
CA PRO A 248 -2.48 -11.33 19.34
C PRO A 248 -3.54 -10.64 20.20
N ASP A 249 -3.14 -9.94 21.25
CA ASP A 249 -4.05 -9.17 22.13
C ASP A 249 -4.44 -7.82 21.52
N CYS A 250 -3.78 -7.38 20.44
CA CYS A 250 -4.11 -6.13 19.78
C CYS A 250 -5.47 -6.20 19.10
N GLU A 251 -6.25 -5.12 19.20
CA GLU A 251 -7.48 -4.96 18.44
C GLU A 251 -7.19 -4.98 16.94
N SER A 252 -7.98 -5.74 16.16
CA SER A 252 -7.84 -5.80 14.70
C SER A 252 -8.60 -4.65 14.05
N ILE A 253 -7.92 -3.55 13.81
CA ILE A 253 -8.48 -2.32 13.25
C ILE A 253 -7.50 -1.65 12.29
N SER A 254 -8.01 -0.99 11.24
CA SER A 254 -7.17 -0.18 10.35
C SER A 254 -6.81 1.17 10.99
N VAL A 255 -5.69 1.75 10.58
CA VAL A 255 -5.29 3.10 11.00
C VAL A 255 -6.32 4.15 10.56
N ASP A 256 -7.02 3.88 9.47
CA ASP A 256 -8.08 4.74 8.94
C ASP A 256 -9.19 4.92 9.98
N TYR A 257 -9.76 3.83 10.49
CA TYR A 257 -10.76 3.86 11.56
C TYR A 257 -10.20 4.23 12.93
N ALA A 258 -8.97 3.79 13.21
CA ALA A 258 -8.37 4.00 14.53
C ALA A 258 -7.97 5.46 14.76
N ILE A 259 -7.42 6.13 13.76
CA ILE A 259 -6.80 7.45 13.85
C ILE A 259 -7.39 8.43 12.83
N MET A 260 -7.44 8.09 11.51
CA MET A 260 -7.73 9.06 10.46
C MET A 260 -9.16 9.61 10.52
N GLU A 261 -10.14 8.84 10.93
CA GLU A 261 -11.53 9.33 11.12
C GLU A 261 -11.72 10.15 12.40
N LYS A 262 -10.74 10.18 13.33
CA LYS A 262 -10.89 10.76 14.66
C LYS A 262 -9.99 11.96 14.94
N ALA A 263 -8.81 11.98 14.33
CA ALA A 263 -7.82 13.03 14.59
C ALA A 263 -8.19 14.34 13.89
N SER A 264 -7.91 15.48 14.53
CA SER A 264 -8.28 16.81 14.05
C SER A 264 -7.24 17.48 13.16
N GLU A 265 -5.96 17.09 13.29
CA GLU A 265 -4.83 17.70 12.56
C GLU A 265 -4.40 16.80 11.40
N ILE A 266 -5.38 16.47 10.54
CA ILE A 266 -5.15 15.70 9.32
C ILE A 266 -5.18 16.62 8.13
N PHE A 267 -4.23 16.40 7.24
CA PHE A 267 -4.07 17.13 5.99
C PHE A 267 -4.00 16.16 4.81
N VAL A 268 -4.42 16.62 3.64
CA VAL A 268 -4.31 15.90 2.39
C VAL A 268 -3.46 16.70 1.39
N CYS A 269 -2.59 15.98 0.68
CA CYS A 269 -1.91 16.50 -0.50
C CYS A 269 -2.56 15.89 -1.73
N PRO A 270 -3.41 16.64 -2.47
CA PRO A 270 -3.94 16.21 -3.75
C PRO A 270 -2.80 15.88 -4.72
N SER A 271 -2.86 14.71 -5.34
CA SER A 271 -1.73 14.15 -6.06
C SER A 271 -2.18 13.49 -7.38
N ASP A 272 -1.31 13.58 -8.39
CA ASP A 272 -1.52 12.94 -9.69
C ASP A 272 -0.18 12.40 -10.21
N PHE A 273 0.13 11.17 -9.83
CA PHE A 273 1.36 10.46 -10.24
C PHE A 273 1.07 9.08 -10.85
N GLY A 274 -0.15 8.88 -11.37
CA GLY A 274 -0.52 7.62 -11.98
C GLY A 274 -0.59 6.48 -10.96
N TRP A 275 -1.37 6.67 -9.88
CA TRP A 275 -1.54 5.71 -8.81
C TRP A 275 -2.62 4.66 -9.12
N SER A 276 -2.35 3.43 -8.70
CA SER A 276 -3.33 2.34 -8.64
C SER A 276 -2.99 1.41 -7.47
N ASP A 277 -4.02 0.97 -6.75
CA ASP A 277 -3.87 -0.06 -5.71
C ASP A 277 -3.69 -1.47 -6.28
N LEU A 278 -3.82 -1.64 -7.61
CA LEU A 278 -3.84 -2.96 -8.27
C LEU A 278 -4.77 -3.95 -7.55
N GLY A 279 -5.98 -3.52 -7.23
CA GLY A 279 -6.94 -4.34 -6.48
C GLY A 279 -7.52 -5.50 -7.28
N THR A 280 -7.52 -5.40 -8.62
CA THR A 280 -8.20 -6.34 -9.52
C THR A 280 -7.45 -6.53 -10.85
N TRP A 281 -7.82 -7.56 -11.62
CA TRP A 281 -7.32 -7.79 -12.97
C TRP A 281 -7.66 -6.63 -13.93
N GLY A 282 -8.84 -6.02 -13.78
CA GLY A 282 -9.22 -4.82 -14.54
C GLY A 282 -8.31 -3.63 -14.24
N SER A 283 -7.91 -3.46 -12.99
CA SER A 283 -6.93 -2.42 -12.64
C SER A 283 -5.54 -2.73 -13.20
N LEU A 284 -5.14 -4.01 -13.29
CA LEU A 284 -3.89 -4.42 -13.95
C LEU A 284 -3.96 -4.16 -15.46
N LEU A 285 -5.06 -4.54 -16.12
CA LEU A 285 -5.28 -4.22 -17.54
C LEU A 285 -5.19 -2.72 -17.81
N ALA A 286 -5.70 -1.89 -16.89
CA ALA A 286 -5.62 -0.43 -17.03
C ALA A 286 -4.18 0.11 -16.95
N GLN A 287 -3.30 -0.53 -16.20
CA GLN A 287 -1.92 -0.09 -15.93
C GLN A 287 -0.86 -0.70 -16.87
N THR A 288 -1.23 -1.69 -17.68
CA THR A 288 -0.31 -2.38 -18.58
C THR A 288 -0.43 -1.90 -20.01
N PRO A 289 0.64 -1.99 -20.84
CA PRO A 289 0.58 -1.68 -22.26
C PRO A 289 -0.47 -2.52 -22.97
N LYS A 290 -1.19 -1.90 -23.92
CA LYS A 290 -2.24 -2.55 -24.71
C LYS A 290 -1.89 -2.56 -26.18
N ASP A 291 -2.31 -3.62 -26.86
CA ASP A 291 -2.34 -3.66 -28.33
C ASP A 291 -3.49 -2.81 -28.90
N LEU A 292 -3.60 -2.76 -30.24
CA LEU A 292 -4.64 -1.99 -30.92
C LEU A 292 -6.08 -2.46 -30.63
N TYR A 293 -6.24 -3.65 -30.09
CA TYR A 293 -7.52 -4.26 -29.74
C TYR A 293 -7.82 -4.21 -28.24
N GLY A 294 -7.02 -3.45 -27.47
CA GLY A 294 -7.22 -3.29 -26.03
C GLY A 294 -6.72 -4.45 -25.18
N ASN A 295 -5.97 -5.39 -25.75
CA ASN A 295 -5.44 -6.53 -25.00
C ASN A 295 -4.11 -6.19 -24.34
N SER A 296 -3.88 -6.74 -23.15
CA SER A 296 -2.58 -6.74 -22.47
C SER A 296 -1.99 -8.15 -22.44
N LYS A 297 -0.69 -8.26 -22.75
CA LYS A 297 0.08 -9.51 -22.74
C LYS A 297 1.23 -9.38 -21.77
N ILE A 298 1.25 -10.26 -20.76
CA ILE A 298 2.30 -10.36 -19.75
C ILE A 298 2.82 -11.80 -19.79
N GLY A 299 4.04 -11.98 -20.25
CA GLY A 299 4.69 -13.28 -20.39
C GLY A 299 5.14 -13.59 -21.81
N PRO A 300 5.90 -14.68 -22.00
CA PRO A 300 6.43 -15.09 -23.28
C PRO A 300 5.37 -15.81 -24.15
N ASN A 301 5.64 -15.89 -25.46
CA ASN A 301 4.96 -16.77 -26.42
C ASN A 301 3.43 -16.64 -26.53
N ILE A 302 2.86 -15.44 -26.36
CA ILE A 302 1.42 -15.19 -26.46
C ILE A 302 1.03 -14.71 -27.87
N SER A 303 0.12 -15.42 -28.53
CA SER A 303 -0.46 -15.09 -29.84
C SER A 303 -1.98 -14.88 -29.70
N LEU A 304 -2.49 -13.74 -30.21
CA LEU A 304 -3.90 -13.37 -30.13
C LEU A 304 -4.49 -13.25 -31.55
N PHE A 305 -5.69 -13.78 -31.76
CA PHE A 305 -6.46 -13.71 -33.00
C PHE A 305 -7.91 -13.35 -32.68
N ASP A 306 -8.49 -12.36 -33.33
CA ASP A 306 -9.86 -11.89 -33.11
C ASP A 306 -10.22 -11.74 -31.63
N THR A 307 -9.24 -11.26 -30.82
CA THR A 307 -9.33 -11.17 -29.36
C THR A 307 -9.28 -9.71 -28.95
N HIS A 308 -10.19 -9.28 -28.05
CA HIS A 308 -10.38 -7.88 -27.67
C HIS A 308 -10.47 -7.72 -26.15
N ASN A 309 -9.96 -6.62 -25.62
CA ASN A 309 -10.11 -6.21 -24.21
C ASN A 309 -9.75 -7.29 -23.18
N CYS A 310 -8.84 -8.19 -23.54
CA CYS A 310 -8.40 -9.31 -22.69
C CYS A 310 -7.08 -9.00 -21.99
N ILE A 311 -6.87 -9.63 -20.84
CA ILE A 311 -5.57 -9.67 -20.19
C ILE A 311 -5.08 -11.12 -20.15
N ILE A 312 -3.88 -11.35 -20.70
CA ILE A 312 -3.24 -12.64 -20.73
C ILE A 312 -1.95 -12.54 -19.91
N HIS A 313 -1.87 -13.30 -18.84
CA HIS A 313 -0.71 -13.34 -17.95
C HIS A 313 -0.26 -14.79 -17.76
N THR A 314 0.92 -15.12 -18.27
CA THR A 314 1.54 -16.44 -18.10
C THR A 314 2.99 -16.30 -17.66
N THR A 315 3.44 -17.22 -16.81
CA THR A 315 4.84 -17.34 -16.41
C THR A 315 5.52 -18.57 -17.09
N GLU A 316 4.72 -19.37 -17.80
CA GLU A 316 5.20 -20.58 -18.46
C GLU A 316 5.80 -20.26 -19.84
N GLU A 317 6.79 -21.05 -20.27
CA GLU A 317 7.47 -20.87 -21.56
C GLU A 317 6.70 -21.44 -22.75
N HIS A 318 5.66 -22.24 -22.52
CA HIS A 318 4.88 -22.83 -23.59
C HIS A 318 4.06 -21.79 -24.35
N LYS A 319 3.69 -22.13 -25.59
CA LYS A 319 2.93 -21.24 -26.45
C LYS A 319 1.46 -21.15 -26.03
N VAL A 320 0.98 -19.95 -25.76
CA VAL A 320 -0.43 -19.62 -25.52
C VAL A 320 -1.04 -18.99 -26.76
N VAL A 321 -2.12 -19.58 -27.28
CA VAL A 321 -2.88 -19.07 -28.42
C VAL A 321 -4.32 -18.81 -27.97
N VAL A 322 -4.79 -17.59 -28.13
CA VAL A 322 -6.16 -17.18 -27.81
C VAL A 322 -6.83 -16.67 -29.06
N GLN A 323 -8.06 -17.16 -29.36
CA GLN A 323 -8.85 -16.73 -30.50
C GLN A 323 -10.30 -16.48 -30.08
N GLY A 324 -10.87 -15.36 -30.54
CA GLY A 324 -12.31 -15.08 -30.49
C GLY A 324 -12.85 -14.71 -29.10
N LEU A 325 -11.99 -14.27 -28.14
CA LEU A 325 -12.42 -13.85 -26.82
C LEU A 325 -12.52 -12.32 -26.71
N ASP A 326 -13.47 -11.82 -25.95
CA ASP A 326 -13.65 -10.40 -25.63
C ASP A 326 -13.95 -10.21 -24.13
N GLY A 327 -13.10 -9.42 -23.47
CA GLY A 327 -13.26 -9.10 -22.04
C GLY A 327 -12.95 -10.28 -21.10
N TYR A 328 -11.87 -11.02 -21.35
CA TYR A 328 -11.47 -12.16 -20.52
C TYR A 328 -10.12 -11.96 -19.83
N ILE A 329 -9.99 -12.62 -18.70
CA ILE A 329 -8.74 -12.89 -17.98
C ILE A 329 -8.30 -14.28 -18.37
N ILE A 330 -7.08 -14.42 -18.86
CA ILE A 330 -6.40 -15.71 -19.11
C ILE A 330 -5.11 -15.65 -18.27
N ALA A 331 -5.04 -16.40 -17.19
CA ALA A 331 -3.91 -16.38 -16.29
C ALA A 331 -3.42 -17.80 -16.01
N GLU A 332 -2.11 -18.02 -16.14
CA GLU A 332 -1.51 -19.33 -15.97
C GLU A 332 -0.25 -19.25 -15.13
N LYS A 333 -0.20 -20.13 -14.12
CA LYS A 333 0.95 -20.29 -13.24
C LYS A 333 0.94 -21.64 -12.53
N ASP A 334 2.11 -22.25 -12.40
CA ASP A 334 2.35 -23.49 -11.65
C ASP A 334 1.35 -24.60 -12.04
N GLY A 335 1.08 -24.76 -13.36
CA GLY A 335 0.15 -25.75 -13.91
C GLY A 335 -1.33 -25.43 -13.72
N THR A 336 -1.69 -24.27 -13.21
CA THR A 336 -3.07 -23.82 -13.07
C THR A 336 -3.40 -22.77 -14.12
N LEU A 337 -4.44 -23.03 -14.93
CA LEU A 337 -4.98 -22.12 -15.93
C LEU A 337 -6.34 -21.59 -15.50
N LEU A 338 -6.46 -20.27 -15.36
CA LEU A 338 -7.72 -19.55 -15.16
C LEU A 338 -8.16 -18.92 -16.47
N ILE A 339 -9.40 -19.17 -16.90
CA ILE A 339 -10.10 -18.43 -17.96
C ILE A 339 -11.40 -17.91 -17.36
N CYS A 340 -11.50 -16.61 -17.17
CA CYS A 340 -12.62 -15.97 -16.48
C CYS A 340 -13.01 -14.66 -17.19
N LYS A 341 -14.31 -14.33 -17.22
CA LYS A 341 -14.73 -12.99 -17.70
C LYS A 341 -14.18 -11.91 -16.78
N LEU A 342 -13.70 -10.82 -17.36
CA LEU A 342 -13.20 -9.66 -16.61
C LEU A 342 -14.30 -9.06 -15.69
N SER A 343 -15.57 -9.12 -16.13
CA SER A 343 -16.73 -8.69 -15.31
C SER A 343 -16.96 -9.54 -14.06
N GLU A 344 -16.38 -10.75 -13.99
CA GLU A 344 -16.52 -11.68 -12.85
C GLU A 344 -15.27 -11.69 -11.93
N GLU A 345 -14.34 -10.76 -12.12
CA GLU A 345 -13.05 -10.72 -11.42
C GLU A 345 -13.17 -10.71 -9.89
N GLN A 346 -14.25 -10.16 -9.33
CA GLN A 346 -14.48 -10.13 -7.88
C GLN A 346 -14.75 -11.52 -7.29
N ARG A 347 -15.14 -12.50 -8.13
CA ARG A 347 -15.43 -13.88 -7.71
C ARG A 347 -14.22 -14.81 -7.77
N ILE A 348 -13.08 -14.35 -8.29
CA ILE A 348 -11.89 -15.18 -8.48
C ILE A 348 -11.41 -15.80 -7.17
N SER A 349 -11.51 -15.10 -6.05
CA SER A 349 -11.16 -15.67 -4.74
C SER A 349 -11.99 -16.90 -4.34
N GLN A 350 -13.19 -17.08 -4.92
CA GLN A 350 -14.04 -18.26 -4.70
C GLN A 350 -13.58 -19.48 -5.51
N TYR A 351 -12.75 -19.29 -6.53
CA TYR A 351 -12.27 -20.37 -7.40
C TYR A 351 -10.93 -20.95 -6.93
N SER A 352 -10.31 -20.34 -5.94
CA SER A 352 -9.03 -20.77 -5.37
C SER A 352 -9.15 -21.73 -4.18
N GLU A 353 -10.38 -22.15 -3.84
CA GLU A 353 -10.67 -23.07 -2.74
C GLU A 353 -10.51 -24.54 -3.15
#